data_4d17e3f6a190440432402e88bc834893
#
_entry.id   4d17e3f6a190440432402e88bc834893
#
_cell.length_a   1.000
_cell.length_b   1.000
_cell.length_c   1.000
_cell.angle_alpha   90.00
_cell.angle_beta   90.00
_cell.angle_gamma   90.00
#
_symmetry.space_group_name_H-M   'P 1'
#
loop_
_entity.id
_entity.type
_entity.pdbx_description
1 polymer ?
#
loop_
_entity_poly.entity_id
_entity_poly.type
_entity_poly.pdbx_seq_one_letter_code
_entity_poly.pdbx_strand_id
1 'polypeptide(L)'
;MIRTEEMLLNVGPQHPSTHGVFRLVLKIDGEIIKEATPVIGYLHRGTEKIAENLQYTQIIPYTDRMDYLSAMTNNYVICHAVETMMDIKVPERAEYLRVISMELGRVASHLVWWGTNLLDIGAVSPFLYAFREREMIINLLNELCGARLTFNYMRVGGVKWDAPEGWIEKVKEFIPYMREQLKGYHDLVSGNEIFINRVKGIGAYSQEDAINFSLSGANLRCTGVKYDLRKDAPYSIYDRFDFDVPVGTVGDAWDRYMCRMLEIEESLKILEQAVEQFPAEGDILAKVPKIIKAPKGEGYVRIESPRGEIGCYIASDGKKEPYRLKFRRPSFYNLQILPKLLKGENIANLITILGGIDIVLGEVDG
;
A
#
# COMPACT_ATOMS: atom_id res chain seq x y z
N MET A 1 13.24 33.74 -32.36
CA MET A 1 12.61 32.59 -31.69
C MET A 1 13.52 31.40 -31.89
N ILE A 2 14.04 30.81 -30.80
CA ILE A 2 14.75 29.53 -30.86
C ILE A 2 13.67 28.50 -31.22
N ARG A 3 13.79 27.82 -32.36
CA ARG A 3 12.92 26.67 -32.67
C ARG A 3 13.41 25.50 -31.82
N THR A 4 12.61 25.12 -30.86
CA THR A 4 12.79 23.83 -30.16
C THR A 4 12.21 22.72 -31.03
N GLU A 5 12.97 21.64 -31.21
CA GLU A 5 12.47 20.44 -31.90
C GLU A 5 11.85 19.51 -30.87
N GLU A 6 10.70 18.93 -31.21
CA GLU A 6 10.09 17.89 -30.37
C GLU A 6 11.01 16.67 -30.33
N MET A 7 11.28 16.17 -29.12
CA MET A 7 12.15 15.05 -28.87
C MET A 7 11.42 13.93 -28.09
N LEU A 8 11.74 12.69 -28.40
CA LEU A 8 11.31 11.53 -27.63
C LEU A 8 12.37 11.17 -26.59
N LEU A 9 11.97 11.16 -25.32
CA LEU A 9 12.81 10.76 -24.20
C LEU A 9 12.23 9.52 -23.54
N ASN A 10 13.07 8.52 -23.27
CA ASN A 10 12.69 7.36 -22.48
C ASN A 10 13.26 7.47 -21.06
N VAL A 11 12.39 7.42 -20.05
CA VAL A 11 12.75 7.31 -18.66
C VAL A 11 12.49 5.87 -18.23
N GLY A 12 13.53 5.15 -17.80
CA GLY A 12 13.49 3.72 -17.57
C GLY A 12 13.67 2.87 -18.86
N PRO A 13 13.50 1.53 -18.80
CA PRO A 13 12.89 0.74 -17.71
C PRO A 13 13.75 0.55 -16.46
N GLN A 14 15.04 0.87 -16.50
CA GLN A 14 15.93 0.85 -15.35
C GLN A 14 16.41 2.27 -15.05
N HIS A 15 15.73 2.92 -14.11
CA HIS A 15 16.06 4.26 -13.64
C HIS A 15 15.74 4.34 -12.13
N PRO A 16 16.61 4.93 -11.30
CA PRO A 16 16.36 5.00 -9.85
C PRO A 16 14.98 5.55 -9.48
N SER A 17 14.59 6.65 -10.09
CA SER A 17 13.33 7.36 -9.79
C SER A 17 12.06 6.71 -10.37
N THR A 18 12.16 5.56 -11.06
CA THR A 18 10.97 4.81 -11.50
C THR A 18 10.46 3.81 -10.46
N HIS A 19 11.15 3.70 -9.32
CA HIS A 19 10.79 2.81 -8.20
C HIS A 19 10.61 1.34 -8.61
N GLY A 20 11.41 0.89 -9.57
CA GLY A 20 11.39 -0.46 -10.13
C GLY A 20 11.44 -0.45 -11.66
N VAL A 21 11.02 -1.54 -12.31
CA VAL A 21 11.12 -1.68 -13.76
C VAL A 21 9.91 -1.05 -14.46
N PHE A 22 9.99 0.25 -14.67
CA PHE A 22 8.95 1.06 -15.30
C PHE A 22 9.54 1.92 -16.41
N ARG A 23 8.90 1.93 -17.57
CA ARG A 23 9.30 2.77 -18.70
C ARG A 23 8.24 3.84 -18.95
N LEU A 24 8.68 5.08 -19.05
CA LEU A 24 7.85 6.20 -19.42
C LEU A 24 8.42 6.83 -20.69
N VAL A 25 7.62 6.86 -21.75
CA VAL A 25 7.97 7.51 -23.01
C VAL A 25 7.42 8.92 -22.97
N LEU A 26 8.29 9.91 -23.04
CA LEU A 26 7.94 11.32 -23.02
C LEU A 26 8.18 11.94 -24.39
N LYS A 27 7.22 12.74 -24.85
CA LYS A 27 7.40 13.70 -25.94
C LYS A 27 7.60 15.06 -25.31
N ILE A 28 8.76 15.66 -25.50
CA ILE A 28 9.14 16.93 -24.90
C ILE A 28 9.43 17.99 -25.95
N ASP A 29 9.18 19.25 -25.60
CA ASP A 29 9.52 20.44 -26.37
C ASP A 29 10.35 21.35 -25.45
N GLY A 30 11.67 21.34 -25.62
CA GLY A 30 12.58 21.87 -24.63
C GLY A 30 12.47 21.07 -23.32
N GLU A 31 12.10 21.73 -22.23
CA GLU A 31 11.90 21.11 -20.92
C GLU A 31 10.41 20.78 -20.60
N ILE A 32 9.51 21.11 -21.52
CA ILE A 32 8.06 20.93 -21.30
C ILE A 32 7.57 19.61 -21.88
N ILE A 33 6.90 18.84 -21.04
CA ILE A 33 6.30 17.55 -21.42
C ILE A 33 5.01 17.81 -22.20
N LYS A 34 4.96 17.38 -23.47
CA LYS A 34 3.76 17.46 -24.32
C LYS A 34 2.88 16.23 -24.17
N GLU A 35 3.51 15.07 -24.03
CA GLU A 35 2.83 13.79 -23.93
C GLU A 35 3.67 12.82 -23.07
N ALA A 36 3.00 11.98 -22.29
CA ALA A 36 3.62 10.96 -21.47
C ALA A 36 2.86 9.65 -21.64
N THR A 37 3.57 8.59 -22.01
CA THR A 37 3.00 7.26 -22.22
C THR A 37 3.66 6.25 -21.27
N PRO A 38 2.94 5.78 -20.23
CA PRO A 38 3.41 4.71 -19.37
C PRO A 38 3.47 3.39 -20.14
N VAL A 39 4.58 2.68 -20.03
CA VAL A 39 4.76 1.32 -20.57
C VAL A 39 4.97 0.39 -19.39
N ILE A 40 3.99 -0.46 -19.13
CA ILE A 40 3.94 -1.42 -18.03
C ILE A 40 4.05 -2.85 -18.55
N GLY A 41 4.17 -3.84 -17.65
CA GLY A 41 4.23 -5.25 -18.00
C GLY A 41 5.59 -5.91 -17.79
N TYR A 42 6.63 -5.16 -17.45
CA TYR A 42 7.98 -5.71 -17.24
C TYR A 42 8.07 -6.68 -16.04
N LEU A 43 7.18 -6.52 -15.05
CA LEU A 43 7.04 -7.40 -13.90
C LEU A 43 5.80 -8.28 -13.97
N HIS A 44 5.13 -8.38 -15.13
CA HIS A 44 3.98 -9.25 -15.26
C HIS A 44 4.39 -10.72 -15.18
N ARG A 45 3.81 -11.42 -14.21
CA ARG A 45 4.14 -12.82 -13.90
C ARG A 45 2.95 -13.76 -14.09
N GLY A 46 1.81 -13.25 -14.53
CA GLY A 46 0.60 -14.02 -14.73
C GLY A 46 0.00 -14.57 -13.45
N THR A 47 0.14 -13.87 -12.32
CA THR A 47 -0.27 -14.31 -10.98
C THR A 47 -1.74 -14.78 -10.94
N GLU A 48 -2.65 -14.03 -11.55
CA GLU A 48 -4.07 -14.40 -11.62
C GLU A 48 -4.29 -15.70 -12.41
N LYS A 49 -3.57 -15.91 -13.49
CA LYS A 49 -3.67 -17.13 -14.30
C LYS A 49 -3.03 -18.34 -13.63
N ILE A 50 -1.92 -18.14 -12.95
CA ILE A 50 -1.28 -19.17 -12.14
C ILE A 50 -2.22 -19.61 -11.02
N ALA A 51 -2.91 -18.65 -10.36
CA ALA A 51 -3.83 -18.93 -9.27
C ALA A 51 -4.98 -19.86 -9.65
N GLU A 52 -5.44 -19.83 -10.91
CA GLU A 52 -6.48 -20.76 -11.40
C GLU A 52 -6.05 -22.25 -11.38
N ASN A 53 -4.75 -22.52 -11.21
CA ASN A 53 -4.19 -23.88 -11.14
C ASN A 53 -3.62 -24.24 -9.76
N LEU A 54 -3.81 -23.36 -8.77
CA LEU A 54 -3.32 -23.53 -7.41
C LEU A 54 -4.47 -23.67 -6.42
N GLN A 55 -4.24 -24.44 -5.36
CA GLN A 55 -5.15 -24.46 -4.22
C GLN A 55 -5.17 -23.08 -3.52
N TYR A 56 -6.29 -22.71 -2.92
CA TYR A 56 -6.46 -21.42 -2.24
C TYR A 56 -5.31 -21.09 -1.26
N THR A 57 -4.82 -22.07 -0.50
CA THR A 57 -3.70 -21.89 0.41
C THR A 57 -2.35 -21.70 -0.27
N GLN A 58 -2.19 -22.19 -1.49
CA GLN A 58 -0.97 -22.04 -2.29
C GLN A 58 -0.90 -20.68 -3.00
N ILE A 59 -2.03 -19.97 -3.12
CA ILE A 59 -2.10 -18.64 -3.72
C ILE A 59 -1.53 -17.58 -2.76
N ILE A 60 -1.68 -17.75 -1.45
CA ILE A 60 -1.27 -16.76 -0.44
C ILE A 60 0.18 -16.30 -0.64
N PRO A 61 1.19 -17.17 -0.81
CA PRO A 61 2.57 -16.71 -1.04
C PRO A 61 2.79 -15.90 -2.32
N TYR A 62 1.91 -16.03 -3.31
CA TYR A 62 1.99 -15.21 -4.53
C TYR A 62 1.54 -13.78 -4.28
N THR A 63 0.58 -13.58 -3.38
CA THR A 63 0.09 -12.25 -3.06
C THR A 63 1.11 -11.39 -2.31
N ASP A 64 2.03 -12.00 -1.53
CA ASP A 64 3.17 -11.30 -0.91
C ASP A 64 3.98 -10.48 -1.93
N ARG A 65 4.04 -10.95 -3.18
CA ARG A 65 4.91 -10.43 -4.23
C ARG A 65 4.20 -9.44 -5.15
N MET A 66 2.94 -9.16 -4.90
CA MET A 66 2.19 -8.10 -5.62
C MET A 66 2.67 -6.74 -5.11
N ASP A 67 2.26 -6.34 -3.93
CA ASP A 67 2.85 -5.23 -3.20
C ASP A 67 3.75 -5.78 -2.08
N TYR A 68 5.03 -5.93 -2.37
CA TYR A 68 6.00 -6.50 -1.44
C TYR A 68 6.28 -5.59 -0.22
N LEU A 69 5.86 -4.33 -0.25
CA LEU A 69 5.96 -3.42 0.90
C LEU A 69 4.75 -3.56 1.85
N SER A 70 3.67 -4.20 1.39
CA SER A 70 2.44 -4.42 2.15
C SER A 70 1.97 -5.88 2.08
N ALA A 71 2.90 -6.83 2.16
CA ALA A 71 2.64 -8.25 1.99
C ALA A 71 1.57 -8.79 2.97
N MET A 72 1.51 -8.30 4.21
CA MET A 72 0.50 -8.70 5.20
C MET A 72 -0.92 -8.39 4.69
N THR A 73 -1.14 -7.19 4.17
CA THR A 73 -2.44 -6.76 3.63
C THR A 73 -2.82 -7.57 2.38
N ASN A 74 -1.85 -7.86 1.51
CA ASN A 74 -2.09 -8.67 0.31
C ASN A 74 -2.41 -10.14 0.65
N ASN A 75 -1.79 -10.71 1.67
CA ASN A 75 -2.17 -12.03 2.16
C ASN A 75 -3.57 -12.00 2.78
N TYR A 76 -3.90 -10.92 3.50
CA TYR A 76 -5.19 -10.80 4.16
C TYR A 76 -6.34 -10.78 3.15
N VAL A 77 -6.25 -10.03 2.05
CA VAL A 77 -7.36 -9.88 1.11
C VAL A 77 -7.80 -11.21 0.49
N ILE A 78 -6.87 -12.11 0.15
CA ILE A 78 -7.22 -13.44 -0.38
C ILE A 78 -7.80 -14.35 0.71
N CYS A 79 -7.25 -14.30 1.93
CA CYS A 79 -7.79 -15.06 3.05
C CYS A 79 -9.21 -14.62 3.36
N HIS A 80 -9.44 -13.31 3.47
CA HIS A 80 -10.74 -12.71 3.74
C HIS A 80 -11.79 -13.03 2.64
N ALA A 81 -11.38 -13.04 1.37
CA ALA A 81 -12.27 -13.42 0.27
C ALA A 81 -12.76 -14.87 0.41
N VAL A 82 -11.86 -15.79 0.73
CA VAL A 82 -12.20 -17.21 0.94
C VAL A 82 -13.05 -17.38 2.19
N GLU A 83 -12.70 -16.71 3.29
CA GLU A 83 -13.44 -16.74 4.55
C GLU A 83 -14.88 -16.25 4.38
N THR A 84 -15.07 -15.15 3.64
CA THR A 84 -16.39 -14.60 3.34
C THR A 84 -17.23 -15.58 2.52
N MET A 85 -16.64 -16.23 1.51
CA MET A 85 -17.36 -17.22 0.70
C MET A 85 -17.74 -18.48 1.47
N MET A 86 -16.96 -18.84 2.48
CA MET A 86 -17.14 -20.05 3.28
C MET A 86 -17.83 -19.80 4.64
N ASP A 87 -18.18 -18.55 4.95
CA ASP A 87 -18.72 -18.10 6.25
C ASP A 87 -17.84 -18.58 7.45
N ILE A 88 -16.52 -18.44 7.28
CA ILE A 88 -15.56 -18.81 8.32
C ILE A 88 -15.42 -17.65 9.31
N LYS A 89 -15.72 -17.91 10.57
CA LYS A 89 -15.51 -16.96 11.66
C LYS A 89 -14.09 -17.12 12.19
N VAL A 90 -13.32 -16.06 12.07
CA VAL A 90 -11.94 -16.02 12.55
C VAL A 90 -11.94 -15.78 14.06
N PRO A 91 -11.07 -16.48 14.84
CA PRO A 91 -10.93 -16.22 16.26
C PRO A 91 -10.48 -14.80 16.57
N GLU A 92 -10.97 -14.25 17.67
CA GLU A 92 -10.73 -12.85 18.05
C GLU A 92 -9.24 -12.53 18.18
N ARG A 93 -8.47 -13.37 18.85
CA ARG A 93 -7.02 -13.21 19.01
C ARG A 93 -6.30 -13.14 17.66
N ALA A 94 -6.72 -13.95 16.70
CA ALA A 94 -6.19 -13.91 15.33
C ALA A 94 -6.51 -12.58 14.61
N GLU A 95 -7.71 -12.02 14.81
CA GLU A 95 -8.08 -10.73 14.20
C GLU A 95 -7.21 -9.59 14.74
N TYR A 96 -6.91 -9.55 16.04
CA TYR A 96 -5.97 -8.58 16.60
C TYR A 96 -4.57 -8.72 16.01
N LEU A 97 -4.04 -9.96 15.90
CA LEU A 97 -2.74 -10.21 15.27
C LEU A 97 -2.69 -9.76 13.81
N ARG A 98 -3.79 -9.97 13.08
CA ARG A 98 -3.95 -9.50 11.69
C ARG A 98 -3.89 -7.99 11.62
N VAL A 99 -4.69 -7.27 12.42
CA VAL A 99 -4.71 -5.82 12.42
C VAL A 99 -3.36 -5.24 12.83
N ILE A 100 -2.75 -5.71 13.92
CA ILE A 100 -1.44 -5.23 14.37
C ILE A 100 -0.39 -5.42 13.26
N SER A 101 -0.33 -6.60 12.64
CA SER A 101 0.66 -6.85 11.59
C SER A 101 0.40 -6.06 10.30
N MET A 102 -0.86 -5.81 9.92
CA MET A 102 -1.20 -4.98 8.78
C MET A 102 -0.86 -3.50 9.02
N GLU A 103 -1.16 -2.96 10.21
CA GLU A 103 -0.85 -1.55 10.51
C GLU A 103 0.66 -1.32 10.71
N LEU A 104 1.41 -2.25 11.31
CA LEU A 104 2.88 -2.22 11.28
C LEU A 104 3.42 -2.23 9.84
N GLY A 105 2.83 -3.06 8.98
CA GLY A 105 3.15 -3.11 7.56
C GLY A 105 2.83 -1.79 6.83
N ARG A 106 1.73 -1.10 7.18
CA ARG A 106 1.36 0.21 6.64
C ARG A 106 2.38 1.28 7.02
N VAL A 107 2.74 1.36 8.30
CA VAL A 107 3.79 2.29 8.77
C VAL A 107 5.11 2.02 8.04
N ALA A 108 5.54 0.75 7.95
CA ALA A 108 6.76 0.36 7.23
C ALA A 108 6.72 0.75 5.75
N SER A 109 5.57 0.61 5.10
CA SER A 109 5.35 0.98 3.68
C SER A 109 5.45 2.50 3.48
N HIS A 110 4.79 3.29 4.32
CA HIS A 110 4.86 4.75 4.25
C HIS A 110 6.25 5.29 4.56
N LEU A 111 7.01 4.65 5.47
CA LEU A 111 8.40 5.00 5.72
C LEU A 111 9.29 4.77 4.49
N VAL A 112 9.12 3.66 3.76
CA VAL A 112 9.86 3.45 2.50
C VAL A 112 9.50 4.52 1.49
N TRP A 113 8.20 4.78 1.30
CA TRP A 113 7.77 5.83 0.38
C TRP A 113 8.35 7.20 0.77
N TRP A 114 8.28 7.57 2.06
CA TRP A 114 8.81 8.83 2.56
C TRP A 114 10.31 8.98 2.28
N GLY A 115 11.08 7.94 2.61
CA GLY A 115 12.53 7.95 2.38
C GLY A 115 12.91 8.01 0.91
N THR A 116 12.30 7.17 0.06
CA THR A 116 12.64 7.10 -1.38
C THR A 116 12.16 8.34 -2.15
N ASN A 117 10.97 8.85 -1.87
CA ASN A 117 10.45 10.07 -2.50
C ASN A 117 11.34 11.29 -2.18
N LEU A 118 11.82 11.39 -0.94
CA LEU A 118 12.73 12.47 -0.55
C LEU A 118 14.13 12.30 -1.15
N LEU A 119 14.63 11.07 -1.23
CA LEU A 119 15.88 10.76 -1.92
C LEU A 119 15.84 11.19 -3.39
N ASP A 120 14.73 10.92 -4.08
CA ASP A 120 14.53 11.28 -5.48
C ASP A 120 14.52 12.81 -5.69
N ILE A 121 14.09 13.58 -4.69
CA ILE A 121 14.10 15.06 -4.73
C ILE A 121 15.46 15.61 -4.26
N GLY A 122 16.40 14.74 -3.88
CA GLY A 122 17.77 15.11 -3.51
C GLY A 122 18.07 15.13 -2.01
N ALA A 123 17.13 14.71 -1.15
CA ALA A 123 17.32 14.67 0.30
C ALA A 123 17.72 13.26 0.79
N VAL A 124 19.01 13.00 0.96
CA VAL A 124 19.54 11.67 1.33
C VAL A 124 19.30 11.31 2.80
N SER A 125 19.47 12.26 3.72
CA SER A 125 19.41 11.98 5.17
C SER A 125 18.06 11.40 5.62
N PRO A 126 16.89 11.89 5.16
CA PRO A 126 15.60 11.32 5.50
C PRO A 126 15.47 9.84 5.14
N PHE A 127 16.05 9.41 4.02
CA PHE A 127 16.09 8.01 3.61
C PHE A 127 16.74 7.12 4.67
N LEU A 128 17.88 7.54 5.21
CA LEU A 128 18.59 6.77 6.24
C LEU A 128 17.77 6.65 7.53
N TYR A 129 17.10 7.72 7.94
CA TYR A 129 16.22 7.70 9.11
C TYR A 129 15.01 6.80 8.89
N ALA A 130 14.31 6.95 7.78
CA ALA A 130 13.17 6.10 7.46
C ALA A 130 13.50 4.60 7.51
N PHE A 131 14.68 4.22 7.01
CA PHE A 131 15.11 2.82 7.01
C PHE A 131 15.54 2.33 8.39
N ARG A 132 16.00 3.20 9.30
CA ARG A 132 16.26 2.86 10.69
C ARG A 132 14.99 2.45 11.43
N GLU A 133 13.92 3.24 11.35
CA GLU A 133 12.63 2.92 11.98
C GLU A 133 11.94 1.74 11.30
N ARG A 134 12.02 1.70 9.98
CA ARG A 134 11.53 0.54 9.23
C ARG A 134 12.19 -0.76 9.67
N GLU A 135 13.49 -0.75 9.94
CA GLU A 135 14.20 -1.94 10.41
C GLU A 135 13.66 -2.44 11.76
N MET A 136 13.26 -1.56 12.66
CA MET A 136 12.62 -1.95 13.92
C MET A 136 11.29 -2.68 13.66
N ILE A 137 10.45 -2.16 12.75
CA ILE A 137 9.20 -2.83 12.36
C ILE A 137 9.48 -4.19 11.71
N ILE A 138 10.45 -4.26 10.81
CA ILE A 138 10.82 -5.51 10.14
C ILE A 138 11.31 -6.57 11.16
N ASN A 139 12.02 -6.15 12.20
CA ASN A 139 12.44 -7.04 13.27
C ASN A 139 11.23 -7.57 14.07
N LEU A 140 10.25 -6.71 14.41
CA LEU A 140 8.99 -7.14 15.03
C LEU A 140 8.24 -8.17 14.15
N LEU A 141 8.12 -7.88 12.85
CA LEU A 141 7.46 -8.80 11.92
C LEU A 141 8.26 -10.10 11.71
N ASN A 142 9.59 -10.03 11.73
CA ASN A 142 10.44 -11.21 11.64
C ASN A 142 10.33 -12.11 12.89
N GLU A 143 10.23 -11.53 14.07
CA GLU A 143 9.94 -12.29 15.30
C GLU A 143 8.58 -13.01 15.23
N LEU A 144 7.57 -12.35 14.64
CA LEU A 144 6.22 -12.87 14.51
C LEU A 144 6.10 -14.01 13.48
N CYS A 145 6.77 -13.90 12.33
CA CYS A 145 6.53 -14.80 11.20
C CYS A 145 7.79 -15.48 10.63
N GLY A 146 8.99 -15.11 11.07
CA GLY A 146 10.26 -15.67 10.61
C GLY A 146 10.72 -15.15 9.25
N ALA A 147 10.12 -14.05 8.75
CA ALA A 147 10.45 -13.46 7.44
C ALA A 147 10.55 -11.93 7.53
N ARG A 148 11.31 -11.35 6.61
CA ARG A 148 11.62 -9.90 6.58
C ARG A 148 10.92 -9.13 5.46
N LEU A 149 10.33 -9.81 4.49
CA LEU A 149 9.70 -9.17 3.32
C LEU A 149 8.44 -9.91 2.86
N THR A 150 8.55 -11.15 2.42
CA THR A 150 7.44 -12.02 2.00
C THR A 150 7.01 -12.86 3.18
N PHE A 151 6.11 -12.31 3.99
CA PHE A 151 5.81 -12.81 5.33
C PHE A 151 5.04 -14.13 5.33
N ASN A 152 4.12 -14.32 4.36
CA ASN A 152 3.28 -15.52 4.27
C ASN A 152 2.69 -15.91 5.64
N TYR A 153 2.16 -14.92 6.35
CA TYR A 153 1.72 -15.05 7.74
C TYR A 153 0.23 -15.35 7.86
N MET A 154 -0.61 -14.67 7.07
CA MET A 154 -2.07 -14.87 7.08
C MET A 154 -2.44 -16.26 6.61
N ARG A 155 -3.49 -16.82 7.20
CA ARG A 155 -4.08 -18.12 6.83
C ARG A 155 -5.58 -17.95 6.72
N VAL A 156 -6.20 -18.76 5.88
CA VAL A 156 -7.66 -18.85 5.88
C VAL A 156 -8.12 -19.37 7.24
N GLY A 157 -8.90 -18.57 7.92
CA GLY A 157 -9.38 -18.81 9.28
C GLY A 157 -8.50 -18.26 10.41
N GLY A 158 -7.41 -17.50 10.11
CA GLY A 158 -6.57 -16.91 11.15
C GLY A 158 -5.15 -16.57 10.71
N VAL A 159 -4.17 -16.92 11.53
CA VAL A 159 -2.74 -16.67 11.31
C VAL A 159 -1.91 -17.91 11.51
N LYS A 160 -0.67 -17.90 11.03
CA LYS A 160 0.23 -19.06 11.04
C LYS A 160 0.82 -19.36 12.41
N TRP A 161 1.20 -18.30 13.13
CA TRP A 161 1.85 -18.38 14.44
C TRP A 161 1.24 -17.36 15.38
N ASP A 162 1.24 -17.68 16.66
CA ASP A 162 0.89 -16.72 17.71
C ASP A 162 2.01 -15.72 17.97
N ALA A 163 1.69 -14.61 18.64
CA ALA A 163 2.69 -13.67 19.10
C ALA A 163 3.66 -14.36 20.08
N PRO A 164 4.98 -14.24 19.87
CA PRO A 164 5.95 -14.70 20.85
C PRO A 164 5.78 -13.98 22.20
N GLU A 165 6.24 -14.59 23.28
CA GLU A 165 6.25 -13.97 24.61
C GLU A 165 6.98 -12.60 24.57
N GLY A 166 6.38 -11.56 25.15
CA GLY A 166 6.94 -10.21 25.18
C GLY A 166 6.83 -9.44 23.86
N TRP A 167 6.21 -10.01 22.81
CA TRP A 167 6.11 -9.34 21.51
C TRP A 167 5.15 -8.15 21.52
N ILE A 168 4.02 -8.27 22.20
CA ILE A 168 3.03 -7.19 22.35
C ILE A 168 3.64 -6.00 23.09
N GLU A 169 4.43 -6.27 24.12
CA GLU A 169 5.16 -5.25 24.89
C GLU A 169 6.15 -4.50 24.00
N LYS A 170 6.88 -5.20 23.13
CA LYS A 170 7.79 -4.57 22.16
C LYS A 170 7.04 -3.67 21.17
N VAL A 171 5.87 -4.10 20.69
CA VAL A 171 5.01 -3.26 19.85
C VAL A 171 4.57 -2.01 20.63
N LYS A 172 4.16 -2.18 21.89
CA LYS A 172 3.76 -1.09 22.76
C LYS A 172 4.89 -0.08 23.00
N GLU A 173 6.11 -0.53 23.16
CA GLU A 173 7.31 0.33 23.30
C GLU A 173 7.65 1.06 21.99
N PHE A 174 7.44 0.43 20.85
CA PHE A 174 7.71 1.02 19.53
C PHE A 174 6.80 2.23 19.23
N ILE A 175 5.54 2.23 19.65
CA ILE A 175 4.56 3.27 19.33
C ILE A 175 5.01 4.68 19.77
N PRO A 176 5.32 4.93 21.05
CA PRO A 176 5.75 6.27 21.49
C PRO A 176 7.11 6.66 20.87
N TYR A 177 8.02 5.71 20.67
CA TYR A 177 9.26 5.95 19.97
C TYR A 177 8.99 6.47 18.54
N MET A 178 8.12 5.80 17.77
CA MET A 178 7.80 6.19 16.39
C MET A 178 7.13 7.56 16.34
N ARG A 179 6.23 7.88 17.28
CA ARG A 179 5.62 9.23 17.39
C ARG A 179 6.65 10.33 17.59
N GLU A 180 7.68 10.07 18.39
CA GLU A 180 8.76 11.06 18.59
C GLU A 180 9.60 11.22 17.30
N GLN A 181 9.90 10.12 16.59
CA GLN A 181 10.61 10.21 15.31
C GLN A 181 9.77 10.96 14.26
N LEU A 182 8.44 10.76 14.26
CA LEU A 182 7.54 11.44 13.33
C LEU A 182 7.54 12.96 13.52
N LYS A 183 7.62 13.46 14.75
CA LYS A 183 7.84 14.90 15.02
C LYS A 183 9.14 15.39 14.40
N GLY A 184 10.24 14.66 14.62
CA GLY A 184 11.53 14.97 14.02
C GLY A 184 11.51 14.98 12.49
N TYR A 185 10.67 14.12 11.87
CA TYR A 185 10.49 14.12 10.41
C TYR A 185 9.74 15.36 9.92
N HIS A 186 8.74 15.82 10.66
CA HIS A 186 8.06 17.07 10.37
C HIS A 186 9.00 18.27 10.48
N ASP A 187 9.81 18.32 11.54
CA ASP A 187 10.78 19.40 11.74
C ASP A 187 11.86 19.41 10.64
N LEU A 188 12.32 18.24 10.22
CA LEU A 188 13.37 18.11 9.20
C LEU A 188 12.88 18.45 7.79
N VAL A 189 11.66 18.04 7.44
CA VAL A 189 11.18 18.02 6.05
C VAL A 189 9.96 18.89 5.83
N SER A 190 8.89 18.74 6.64
CA SER A 190 7.63 19.42 6.38
C SER A 190 7.72 20.94 6.49
N GLY A 191 8.66 21.47 7.31
CA GLY A 191 8.94 22.89 7.44
C GLY A 191 10.02 23.42 6.47
N ASN A 192 10.63 22.55 5.65
CA ASN A 192 11.74 22.93 4.79
C ASN A 192 11.26 23.65 3.53
N GLU A 193 11.68 24.90 3.31
CA GLU A 193 11.28 25.72 2.14
C GLU A 193 11.63 25.06 0.80
N ILE A 194 12.78 24.40 0.70
CA ILE A 194 13.19 23.74 -0.56
C ILE A 194 12.21 22.61 -0.88
N PHE A 195 11.86 21.81 0.11
CA PHE A 195 10.89 20.74 -0.05
C PHE A 195 9.50 21.29 -0.40
N ILE A 196 9.02 22.29 0.34
CA ILE A 196 7.72 22.93 0.11
C ILE A 196 7.62 23.45 -1.32
N ASN A 197 8.65 24.15 -1.82
CA ASN A 197 8.70 24.68 -3.19
C ASN A 197 8.76 23.59 -4.26
N ARG A 198 9.21 22.38 -3.91
CA ARG A 198 9.27 21.23 -4.83
C ARG A 198 7.97 20.43 -4.91
N VAL A 199 7.03 20.61 -3.97
CA VAL A 199 5.81 19.78 -3.87
C VAL A 199 4.50 20.57 -3.91
N LYS A 200 4.46 21.81 -3.39
CA LYS A 200 3.24 22.63 -3.39
C LYS A 200 2.88 23.09 -4.80
N GLY A 201 1.62 22.86 -5.16
CA GLY A 201 1.09 23.20 -6.48
C GLY A 201 1.55 22.27 -7.61
N ILE A 202 2.41 21.30 -7.35
CA ILE A 202 2.94 20.39 -8.37
C ILE A 202 2.04 19.16 -8.50
N GLY A 203 1.65 18.84 -9.76
CA GLY A 203 0.83 17.69 -10.09
C GLY A 203 -0.51 17.68 -9.36
N ALA A 204 -1.17 18.83 -9.27
CA ALA A 204 -2.50 18.97 -8.68
C ALA A 204 -3.58 18.43 -9.62
N TYR A 205 -4.65 17.87 -9.03
CA TYR A 205 -5.84 17.41 -9.74
C TYR A 205 -7.10 17.56 -8.90
N SER A 206 -8.22 17.66 -9.59
CA SER A 206 -9.51 17.85 -8.94
C SER A 206 -10.07 16.57 -8.32
N GLN A 207 -11.03 16.71 -7.41
CA GLN A 207 -11.82 15.60 -6.87
C GLN A 207 -12.53 14.82 -8.00
N GLU A 208 -13.07 15.52 -8.99
CA GLU A 208 -13.72 14.90 -10.16
C GLU A 208 -12.75 13.99 -10.93
N ASP A 209 -11.53 14.47 -11.16
CA ASP A 209 -10.49 13.68 -11.79
C ASP A 209 -10.13 12.44 -10.96
N ALA A 210 -9.96 12.60 -9.65
CA ALA A 210 -9.65 11.48 -8.76
C ALA A 210 -10.71 10.37 -8.85
N ILE A 211 -11.98 10.74 -8.88
CA ILE A 211 -13.10 9.80 -9.02
C ILE A 211 -13.12 9.17 -10.42
N ASN A 212 -13.00 9.98 -11.47
CA ASN A 212 -13.07 9.51 -12.86
C ASN A 212 -11.93 8.54 -13.23
N PHE A 213 -10.74 8.72 -12.64
CA PHE A 213 -9.60 7.80 -12.78
C PHE A 213 -9.64 6.64 -11.77
N SER A 214 -10.68 6.55 -10.94
CA SER A 214 -10.84 5.51 -9.90
C SER A 214 -9.66 5.44 -8.94
N LEU A 215 -9.10 6.61 -8.57
CA LEU A 215 -8.02 6.70 -7.60
C LEU A 215 -8.51 6.28 -6.22
N SER A 216 -7.62 5.79 -5.39
CA SER A 216 -7.91 5.36 -4.02
C SER A 216 -6.75 5.67 -3.07
N GLY A 217 -6.99 5.51 -1.76
CA GLY A 217 -5.98 5.79 -0.75
C GLY A 217 -5.63 7.28 -0.67
N ALA A 218 -4.39 7.58 -0.31
CA ALA A 218 -3.89 8.95 -0.21
C ALA A 218 -4.03 9.75 -1.52
N ASN A 219 -4.02 9.08 -2.68
CA ASN A 219 -4.25 9.72 -3.98
C ASN A 219 -5.70 10.18 -4.19
N LEU A 220 -6.69 9.58 -3.54
CA LEU A 220 -8.05 10.07 -3.51
C LEU A 220 -8.23 11.11 -2.39
N ARG A 221 -7.74 10.80 -1.20
CA ARG A 221 -7.92 11.63 0.00
C ARG A 221 -7.26 13.01 -0.10
N CYS A 222 -6.16 13.14 -0.85
CA CYS A 222 -5.51 14.43 -1.08
C CYS A 222 -6.42 15.48 -1.74
N THR A 223 -7.49 15.07 -2.43
CA THR A 223 -8.47 15.97 -3.08
C THR A 223 -9.66 16.34 -2.18
N GLY A 224 -9.62 16.00 -0.89
CA GLY A 224 -10.70 16.29 0.07
C GLY A 224 -11.77 15.21 0.17
N VAL A 225 -11.66 14.11 -0.58
CA VAL A 225 -12.60 12.97 -0.46
C VAL A 225 -12.27 12.18 0.80
N LYS A 226 -13.14 12.25 1.80
CA LYS A 226 -13.01 11.47 3.03
C LYS A 226 -13.53 10.05 2.81
N TYR A 227 -12.65 9.17 2.35
CA TYR A 227 -12.97 7.77 2.05
C TYR A 227 -11.84 6.84 2.47
N ASP A 228 -12.14 5.90 3.37
CA ASP A 228 -11.24 4.86 3.85
C ASP A 228 -12.06 3.62 4.20
N LEU A 229 -11.76 2.49 3.59
CA LEU A 229 -12.52 1.25 3.77
C LEU A 229 -12.51 0.73 5.22
N ARG A 230 -11.50 1.10 6.01
CA ARG A 230 -11.47 0.76 7.44
C ARG A 230 -12.58 1.45 8.25
N LYS A 231 -13.12 2.59 7.74
CA LYS A 231 -14.23 3.36 8.33
C LYS A 231 -15.55 3.19 7.56
N ASP A 232 -15.50 3.30 6.21
CA ASP A 232 -16.72 3.36 5.39
C ASP A 232 -17.31 1.98 5.08
N ALA A 233 -16.49 0.93 5.11
CA ALA A 233 -16.89 -0.47 4.95
C ALA A 233 -15.99 -1.35 5.82
N PRO A 234 -16.11 -1.28 7.16
CA PRO A 234 -15.20 -1.96 8.08
C PRO A 234 -15.12 -3.46 7.83
N TYR A 235 -13.94 -3.99 7.92
CA TYR A 235 -13.62 -5.41 7.83
C TYR A 235 -12.77 -5.81 9.03
N SER A 236 -12.64 -7.12 9.31
CA SER A 236 -11.98 -7.59 10.54
C SER A 236 -12.61 -6.93 11.78
N ILE A 237 -11.82 -6.28 12.59
CA ILE A 237 -12.23 -5.57 13.82
C ILE A 237 -11.95 -4.06 13.77
N TYR A 238 -11.81 -3.47 12.57
CA TYR A 238 -11.51 -2.03 12.43
C TYR A 238 -12.61 -1.13 12.97
N ASP A 239 -13.85 -1.60 13.06
CA ASP A 239 -14.99 -0.92 13.68
C ASP A 239 -14.83 -0.65 15.19
N ARG A 240 -13.88 -1.35 15.83
CA ARG A 240 -13.58 -1.20 17.26
C ARG A 240 -12.58 -0.08 17.57
N PHE A 241 -11.90 0.46 16.55
CA PHE A 241 -10.82 1.43 16.74
C PHE A 241 -11.27 2.84 16.37
N ASP A 242 -10.85 3.78 17.22
CA ASP A 242 -11.03 5.21 16.95
C ASP A 242 -9.77 5.77 16.28
N PHE A 243 -9.96 6.29 15.07
CA PHE A 243 -8.93 6.95 14.26
C PHE A 243 -9.60 7.87 13.25
N ASP A 244 -8.87 8.86 12.75
CA ASP A 244 -9.35 9.78 11.74
C ASP A 244 -8.95 9.34 10.33
N VAL A 245 -9.63 9.91 9.33
CA VAL A 245 -9.27 9.76 7.92
C VAL A 245 -8.66 11.07 7.44
N PRO A 246 -7.33 11.15 7.25
CA PRO A 246 -6.68 12.35 6.79
C PRO A 246 -7.10 12.70 5.36
N VAL A 247 -7.39 13.99 5.13
CA VAL A 247 -7.75 14.51 3.81
C VAL A 247 -6.95 15.78 3.48
N GLY A 248 -6.63 15.95 2.21
CA GLY A 248 -6.04 17.17 1.67
C GLY A 248 -7.11 18.17 1.22
N THR A 249 -6.69 19.18 0.48
CA THR A 249 -7.58 20.26 0.01
C THR A 249 -7.36 20.61 -1.46
N VAL A 250 -6.14 20.54 -1.95
CA VAL A 250 -5.71 21.01 -3.28
C VAL A 250 -5.49 19.85 -4.26
N GLY A 251 -5.14 18.68 -3.74
CA GLY A 251 -4.85 17.50 -4.54
C GLY A 251 -3.47 17.52 -5.19
N ASP A 252 -2.53 18.29 -4.68
CA ASP A 252 -1.14 18.39 -5.16
C ASP A 252 -0.20 17.35 -4.49
N ALA A 253 1.08 17.40 -4.82
CA ALA A 253 2.08 16.51 -4.24
C ALA A 253 2.27 16.75 -2.73
N TRP A 254 2.06 17.98 -2.25
CA TRP A 254 2.07 18.29 -0.83
C TRP A 254 0.94 17.60 -0.07
N ASP A 255 -0.28 17.68 -0.58
CA ASP A 255 -1.42 17.04 0.06
C ASP A 255 -1.27 15.51 0.07
N ARG A 256 -0.74 14.91 -1.01
CA ARG A 256 -0.40 13.48 -1.04
C ARG A 256 0.66 13.11 0.00
N TYR A 257 1.64 13.99 0.22
CA TYR A 257 2.65 13.83 1.25
C TYR A 257 2.03 13.90 2.65
N MET A 258 1.27 14.95 2.94
CA MET A 258 0.66 15.15 4.25
C MET A 258 -0.35 14.06 4.61
N CYS A 259 -1.17 13.60 3.68
CA CYS A 259 -2.09 12.49 3.92
C CYS A 259 -1.35 11.26 4.43
N ARG A 260 -0.24 10.86 3.81
CA ARG A 260 0.53 9.67 4.24
C ARG A 260 1.24 9.87 5.58
N MET A 261 1.77 11.06 5.83
CA MET A 261 2.38 11.36 7.13
C MET A 261 1.36 11.28 8.27
N LEU A 262 0.15 11.80 8.06
CA LEU A 262 -0.93 11.71 9.02
C LEU A 262 -1.47 10.27 9.14
N GLU A 263 -1.50 9.50 8.05
CA GLU A 263 -1.87 8.08 8.08
C GLU A 263 -0.92 7.24 8.94
N ILE A 264 0.35 7.59 9.04
CA ILE A 264 1.27 6.94 9.99
C ILE A 264 0.77 7.16 11.42
N GLU A 265 0.42 8.40 11.79
CA GLU A 265 -0.10 8.69 13.14
C GLU A 265 -1.41 7.96 13.42
N GLU A 266 -2.32 7.90 12.46
CA GLU A 266 -3.59 7.18 12.62
C GLU A 266 -3.35 5.65 12.75
N SER A 267 -2.37 5.10 12.03
CA SER A 267 -1.96 3.70 12.21
C SER A 267 -1.37 3.45 13.60
N LEU A 268 -0.61 4.40 14.16
CA LEU A 268 -0.10 4.30 15.53
C LEU A 268 -1.23 4.36 16.56
N LYS A 269 -2.30 5.15 16.36
CA LYS A 269 -3.50 5.15 17.21
C LYS A 269 -4.22 3.79 17.17
N ILE A 270 -4.35 3.19 15.99
CA ILE A 270 -4.94 1.85 15.85
C ILE A 270 -4.07 0.82 16.57
N LEU A 271 -2.76 0.84 16.39
CA LEU A 271 -1.83 -0.05 17.05
C LEU A 271 -1.91 0.05 18.57
N GLU A 272 -1.95 1.27 19.13
CA GLU A 272 -2.07 1.53 20.56
C GLU A 272 -3.32 0.87 21.14
N GLN A 273 -4.49 1.11 20.53
CA GLN A 273 -5.75 0.51 20.94
C GLN A 273 -5.75 -1.02 20.76
N ALA A 274 -5.15 -1.52 19.66
CA ALA A 274 -5.09 -2.95 19.39
C ALA A 274 -4.22 -3.72 20.39
N VAL A 275 -3.09 -3.15 20.83
CA VAL A 275 -2.23 -3.78 21.84
C VAL A 275 -2.83 -3.69 23.26
N GLU A 276 -3.59 -2.64 23.56
CA GLU A 276 -4.29 -2.48 24.83
C GLU A 276 -5.45 -3.47 24.97
N GLN A 277 -6.17 -3.73 23.87
CA GLN A 277 -7.34 -4.61 23.82
C GLN A 277 -6.96 -6.06 23.47
N PHE A 278 -5.67 -6.36 23.30
CA PHE A 278 -5.21 -7.67 22.84
C PHE A 278 -5.62 -8.79 23.83
N PRO A 279 -6.35 -9.82 23.37
CA PRO A 279 -6.78 -10.93 24.23
C PRO A 279 -5.58 -11.70 24.78
N ALA A 280 -5.53 -11.92 26.11
CA ALA A 280 -4.44 -12.65 26.76
C ALA A 280 -4.35 -14.09 26.28
N GLU A 281 -5.50 -14.74 26.02
CA GLU A 281 -5.63 -16.11 25.55
C GLU A 281 -6.62 -16.20 24.40
N GLY A 282 -6.56 -17.25 23.62
CA GLY A 282 -7.50 -17.52 22.53
C GLY A 282 -6.87 -18.31 21.38
N ASP A 283 -7.72 -18.91 20.57
CA ASP A 283 -7.29 -19.58 19.35
C ASP A 283 -6.77 -18.54 18.32
N ILE A 284 -5.78 -18.96 17.54
CA ILE A 284 -5.22 -18.15 16.45
C ILE A 284 -5.66 -18.64 15.05
N LEU A 285 -6.36 -19.76 15.00
CA LEU A 285 -6.82 -20.39 13.77
C LEU A 285 -8.15 -21.09 13.99
N ALA A 286 -9.14 -20.77 13.18
CA ALA A 286 -10.42 -21.46 13.16
C ALA A 286 -10.27 -22.91 12.69
N LYS A 287 -11.24 -23.76 13.04
CA LYS A 287 -11.31 -25.12 12.52
C LYS A 287 -11.71 -25.09 11.04
N VAL A 288 -10.73 -25.16 10.16
CA VAL A 288 -10.93 -25.18 8.70
C VAL A 288 -10.48 -26.52 8.12
N PRO A 289 -11.10 -26.98 7.01
CA PRO A 289 -10.65 -28.17 6.32
C PRO A 289 -9.20 -28.05 5.83
N LYS A 290 -8.42 -29.13 5.87
CA LYS A 290 -7.04 -29.14 5.33
C LYS A 290 -6.99 -28.77 3.83
N ILE A 291 -8.00 -29.18 3.08
CA ILE A 291 -8.18 -28.80 1.68
C ILE A 291 -9.39 -27.87 1.63
N ILE A 292 -9.14 -26.61 1.33
CA ILE A 292 -10.17 -25.60 1.20
C ILE A 292 -10.87 -25.77 -0.15
N LYS A 293 -12.19 -25.81 -0.11
CA LYS A 293 -13.07 -25.82 -1.29
C LYS A 293 -14.13 -24.76 -1.07
N ALA A 294 -13.95 -23.59 -1.66
CA ALA A 294 -14.97 -22.56 -1.61
C ALA A 294 -16.26 -23.07 -2.31
N PRO A 295 -17.44 -22.78 -1.77
CA PRO A 295 -18.69 -23.18 -2.41
C PRO A 295 -18.79 -22.61 -3.83
N LYS A 296 -19.59 -23.27 -4.68
CA LYS A 296 -19.87 -22.77 -6.04
C LYS A 296 -20.56 -21.41 -5.95
N GLY A 297 -20.00 -20.42 -6.63
CA GLY A 297 -20.51 -19.05 -6.63
C GLY A 297 -19.39 -18.04 -6.86
N GLU A 298 -19.72 -16.81 -6.60
CA GLU A 298 -18.81 -15.67 -6.76
C GLU A 298 -18.74 -14.88 -5.47
N GLY A 299 -17.57 -14.34 -5.17
CA GLY A 299 -17.33 -13.45 -4.03
C GLY A 299 -16.43 -12.30 -4.41
N TYR A 300 -16.70 -11.14 -3.84
CA TYR A 300 -15.81 -9.97 -3.94
C TYR A 300 -15.65 -9.32 -2.58
N VAL A 301 -14.42 -9.09 -2.20
CA VAL A 301 -14.06 -8.34 -1.01
C VAL A 301 -13.10 -7.20 -1.37
N ARG A 302 -13.08 -6.16 -0.57
CA ARG A 302 -12.18 -5.03 -0.70
C ARG A 302 -11.72 -4.56 0.66
N ILE A 303 -10.48 -4.11 0.73
CA ILE A 303 -9.84 -3.63 1.95
C ILE A 303 -8.95 -2.43 1.64
N GLU A 304 -8.55 -1.68 2.66
CA GLU A 304 -7.65 -0.54 2.52
C GLU A 304 -6.18 -0.99 2.67
N SER A 305 -5.41 -0.95 1.59
CA SER A 305 -3.95 -1.11 1.62
C SER A 305 -3.26 0.24 1.81
N PRO A 306 -1.95 0.29 2.08
CA PRO A 306 -1.22 1.57 2.17
C PRO A 306 -1.31 2.43 0.90
N ARG A 307 -1.57 1.81 -0.25
CA ARG A 307 -1.72 2.49 -1.56
C ARG A 307 -3.16 2.76 -1.95
N GLY A 308 -4.10 2.27 -1.15
CA GLY A 308 -5.53 2.45 -1.35
C GLY A 308 -6.29 1.14 -1.45
N GLU A 309 -7.45 1.18 -2.08
CA GLU A 309 -8.35 0.04 -2.17
C GLU A 309 -7.75 -1.12 -2.95
N ILE A 310 -7.51 -2.25 -2.29
CA ILE A 310 -7.24 -3.54 -2.92
C ILE A 310 -8.49 -4.41 -2.84
N GLY A 311 -8.87 -5.05 -3.95
CA GLY A 311 -10.01 -5.95 -4.03
C GLY A 311 -9.62 -7.32 -4.53
N CYS A 312 -10.33 -8.35 -4.07
CA CYS A 312 -10.19 -9.71 -4.53
C CYS A 312 -11.54 -10.27 -4.95
N TYR A 313 -11.66 -10.62 -6.23
CA TYR A 313 -12.80 -11.34 -6.78
C TYR A 313 -12.43 -12.80 -7.01
N ILE A 314 -13.30 -13.70 -6.56
CA ILE A 314 -13.16 -15.14 -6.73
C ILE A 314 -14.44 -15.69 -7.36
N ALA A 315 -14.31 -16.44 -8.45
CA ALA A 315 -15.34 -17.35 -8.93
C ALA A 315 -14.91 -18.78 -8.61
N SER A 316 -15.78 -19.56 -7.98
CA SER A 316 -15.55 -20.95 -7.58
C SER A 316 -16.55 -21.89 -8.23
N ASP A 317 -16.09 -23.03 -8.71
CA ASP A 317 -16.94 -24.14 -9.18
C ASP A 317 -17.10 -25.27 -8.13
N GLY A 318 -16.63 -25.02 -6.88
CA GLY A 318 -16.67 -25.97 -5.77
C GLY A 318 -15.43 -26.86 -5.66
N LYS A 319 -14.42 -26.62 -6.50
CA LYS A 319 -13.14 -27.35 -6.45
C LYS A 319 -12.17 -26.74 -5.46
N LYS A 320 -11.00 -27.34 -5.34
CA LYS A 320 -9.90 -26.87 -4.46
C LYS A 320 -9.11 -25.72 -5.08
N GLU A 321 -9.26 -25.48 -6.39
CA GLU A 321 -8.71 -24.34 -7.12
C GLU A 321 -9.86 -23.37 -7.47
N PRO A 322 -9.61 -22.05 -7.51
CA PRO A 322 -10.59 -21.10 -8.03
C PRO A 322 -10.76 -21.27 -9.55
N TYR A 323 -12.00 -21.16 -10.05
CA TYR A 323 -12.27 -21.09 -11.48
C TYR A 323 -11.71 -19.81 -12.09
N ARG A 324 -11.83 -18.68 -11.35
CA ARG A 324 -11.25 -17.39 -11.70
C ARG A 324 -10.85 -16.63 -10.44
N LEU A 325 -9.69 -16.01 -10.49
CA LEU A 325 -9.22 -15.03 -9.49
C LEU A 325 -8.88 -13.72 -10.19
N LYS A 326 -9.32 -12.60 -9.61
CA LYS A 326 -9.00 -11.26 -10.10
C LYS A 326 -8.71 -10.32 -8.94
N PHE A 327 -7.66 -9.51 -9.07
CA PHE A 327 -7.34 -8.46 -8.12
C PHE A 327 -7.61 -7.07 -8.70
N ARG A 328 -8.31 -6.22 -7.94
CA ARG A 328 -8.23 -4.78 -8.11
C ARG A 328 -6.99 -4.29 -7.37
N ARG A 329 -6.08 -3.67 -8.07
CA ARG A 329 -4.75 -3.31 -7.54
C ARG A 329 -4.60 -1.78 -7.53
N PRO A 330 -4.48 -1.12 -6.36
CA PRO A 330 -4.51 0.33 -6.27
C PRO A 330 -3.40 0.99 -7.10
N SER A 331 -2.17 0.48 -7.12
CA SER A 331 -1.08 1.06 -7.91
C SER A 331 -1.38 1.13 -9.40
N PHE A 332 -2.07 0.12 -9.95
CA PHE A 332 -2.46 0.10 -11.37
C PHE A 332 -3.44 1.24 -11.70
N TYR A 333 -4.47 1.43 -10.85
CA TYR A 333 -5.46 2.50 -11.07
C TYR A 333 -4.85 3.88 -10.79
N ASN A 334 -4.08 4.02 -9.72
CA ASN A 334 -3.45 5.29 -9.36
C ASN A 334 -2.44 5.77 -10.42
N LEU A 335 -1.77 4.86 -11.14
CA LEU A 335 -0.85 5.20 -12.21
C LEU A 335 -1.55 5.82 -13.43
N GLN A 336 -2.82 5.53 -13.65
CA GLN A 336 -3.54 5.96 -14.86
C GLN A 336 -3.68 7.48 -14.99
N ILE A 337 -3.62 8.24 -13.89
CA ILE A 337 -3.67 9.69 -13.91
C ILE A 337 -2.35 10.34 -14.40
N LEU A 338 -1.23 9.59 -14.34
CA LEU A 338 0.12 10.12 -14.60
C LEU A 338 0.24 10.88 -15.94
N PRO A 339 -0.28 10.38 -17.09
CA PRO A 339 -0.20 11.11 -18.35
C PRO A 339 -0.87 12.49 -18.30
N LYS A 340 -1.98 12.59 -17.58
CA LYS A 340 -2.69 13.87 -17.40
C LYS A 340 -1.88 14.84 -16.56
N LEU A 341 -1.29 14.37 -15.46
CA LEU A 341 -0.50 15.19 -14.55
C LEU A 341 0.79 15.72 -15.18
N LEU A 342 1.39 14.95 -16.07
CA LEU A 342 2.65 15.33 -16.69
C LEU A 342 2.50 16.27 -17.89
N LYS A 343 1.31 16.33 -18.51
CA LYS A 343 1.10 17.16 -19.69
C LYS A 343 1.19 18.64 -19.35
N GLY A 344 2.15 19.33 -19.97
CA GLY A 344 2.41 20.76 -19.75
C GLY A 344 3.38 21.05 -18.61
N GLU A 345 3.79 20.03 -17.85
CA GLU A 345 4.75 20.17 -16.75
C GLU A 345 6.19 20.25 -17.25
N ASN A 346 7.05 20.86 -16.43
CA ASN A 346 8.49 20.79 -16.63
C ASN A 346 9.00 19.37 -16.27
N ILE A 347 9.96 18.86 -17.03
CA ILE A 347 10.55 17.55 -16.81
C ILE A 347 11.13 17.37 -15.39
N ALA A 348 11.58 18.44 -14.75
CA ALA A 348 12.06 18.42 -13.38
C ALA A 348 10.96 18.03 -12.36
N ASN A 349 9.68 18.26 -12.69
CA ASN A 349 8.54 17.91 -11.85
C ASN A 349 8.11 16.44 -12.00
N LEU A 350 8.58 15.75 -13.05
CA LEU A 350 8.27 14.34 -13.31
C LEU A 350 8.47 13.47 -12.08
N ILE A 351 9.63 13.59 -11.44
CA ILE A 351 10.03 12.75 -10.30
C ILE A 351 9.14 13.02 -9.10
N THR A 352 8.86 14.29 -8.79
CA THR A 352 7.96 14.69 -7.70
C THR A 352 6.53 14.16 -7.92
N ILE A 353 6.03 14.23 -9.15
CA ILE A 353 4.69 13.76 -9.51
C ILE A 353 4.62 12.25 -9.41
N LEU A 354 5.55 11.52 -10.03
CA LEU A 354 5.59 10.06 -10.03
C LEU A 354 5.79 9.49 -8.64
N GLY A 355 6.77 9.99 -7.89
CA GLY A 355 7.03 9.58 -6.50
C GLY A 355 5.86 9.88 -5.57
N GLY A 356 5.14 11.00 -5.80
CA GLY A 356 3.95 11.37 -5.05
C GLY A 356 2.77 10.40 -5.21
N ILE A 357 2.68 9.67 -6.34
CA ILE A 357 1.62 8.67 -6.56
C ILE A 357 1.86 7.41 -5.71
N ASP A 358 3.11 7.06 -5.41
CA ASP A 358 3.51 5.88 -4.61
C ASP A 358 3.03 4.56 -5.24
N ILE A 359 3.56 4.24 -6.40
CA ILE A 359 3.28 2.96 -7.08
C ILE A 359 4.29 1.88 -6.70
N VAL A 360 3.84 0.64 -6.66
CA VAL A 360 4.70 -0.56 -6.63
C VAL A 360 4.47 -1.34 -7.92
N LEU A 361 5.54 -1.54 -8.69
CA LEU A 361 5.41 -2.13 -10.03
C LEU A 361 5.05 -3.60 -10.02
N GLY A 362 5.38 -4.34 -8.95
CA GLY A 362 4.87 -5.69 -8.75
C GLY A 362 3.34 -5.73 -8.60
N GLU A 363 2.72 -4.67 -8.07
CA GLU A 363 1.28 -4.52 -7.98
C GLU A 363 0.68 -3.98 -9.29
N VAL A 364 1.37 -3.08 -9.98
CA VAL A 364 0.91 -2.56 -11.28
C VAL A 364 0.80 -3.68 -12.30
N ASP A 365 1.81 -4.53 -12.40
CA ASP A 365 1.91 -5.56 -13.44
C ASP A 365 1.19 -6.87 -13.09
N GLY A 366 1.02 -7.22 -11.82
CA GLY A 366 0.18 -8.25 -11.21
C GLY A 366 0.39 -9.70 -11.63
#